data_fa392d2a008520f0df437251ee95f08b
#
_entry.id   fa392d2a008520f0df437251ee95f08b
#
_cell.length_a   1.000
_cell.length_b   1.000
_cell.length_c   1.000
_cell.angle_alpha   90.00
_cell.angle_beta   90.00
_cell.angle_gamma   90.00
#
_symmetry.space_group_name_H-M   'P 1'
#
loop_
_entity.id
_entity.type
_entity.pdbx_description
1 polymer ?
#
loop_
_entity_poly.entity_id
_entity_poly.type
_entity_poly.pdbx_seq_one_letter_code
_entity_poly.pdbx_strand_id
1 'polypeptide(L)'
;MKRATLLFSSVFFLAVTAFGGVTGSISGTIRDKTGAVVPGATVQALSVETGVKSSSATNGEGYYSFPALPVGHYKIQVQAKGFSAFEETGLVLDVNTALRVDPVLNVGATTEVVRISATAAQVDTQSTQMGELIGRKEMVTLPLNGRDWTELMALQPGVAPQDYVTQAGTGYSPGTSEGKYSISGGRENANGFMVNGANVEEPMLNGVSTVPNLDSIAEFRILTSNFDAEYGHYSGGMVNLVTKSGTNKIGRAHV
;
A
#
# COMPACT_ATOMS: atom_id res chain seq x y z
N MET A 1 -25.46 -33.15 19.02
CA MET A 1 -25.07 -31.82 19.51
C MET A 1 -23.56 -31.57 19.50
N LYS A 2 -22.68 -32.43 20.00
CA LYS A 2 -21.21 -32.21 20.05
C LYS A 2 -20.53 -32.03 18.69
N ARG A 3 -21.01 -32.67 17.62
CA ARG A 3 -20.43 -32.51 16.24
C ARG A 3 -20.79 -31.17 15.55
N ALA A 4 -21.97 -30.62 15.86
CA ALA A 4 -22.38 -29.31 15.34
C ALA A 4 -21.60 -28.15 16.00
N THR A 5 -21.30 -28.28 17.29
CA THR A 5 -20.51 -27.31 18.07
C THR A 5 -19.05 -27.23 17.56
N LEU A 6 -18.48 -28.40 17.19
CA LEU A 6 -17.12 -28.50 16.65
C LEU A 6 -17.03 -27.84 15.24
N LEU A 7 -18.03 -28.03 14.39
CA LEU A 7 -18.10 -27.37 13.06
C LEU A 7 -18.26 -25.86 13.19
N PHE A 8 -19.09 -25.39 14.12
CA PHE A 8 -19.28 -23.95 14.34
C PHE A 8 -18.02 -23.29 14.91
N SER A 9 -17.28 -23.96 15.80
CA SER A 9 -16.00 -23.49 16.34
C SER A 9 -14.91 -23.44 15.25
N SER A 10 -14.88 -24.41 14.33
CA SER A 10 -13.91 -24.45 13.24
C SER A 10 -14.15 -23.32 12.21
N VAL A 11 -15.42 -23.01 11.90
CA VAL A 11 -15.77 -21.90 10.99
C VAL A 11 -15.46 -20.55 11.63
N PHE A 12 -15.66 -20.41 12.94
CA PHE A 12 -15.34 -19.17 13.66
C PHE A 12 -13.82 -18.93 13.72
N PHE A 13 -13.00 -19.97 13.81
CA PHE A 13 -11.53 -19.85 13.82
C PHE A 13 -10.96 -19.49 12.43
N LEU A 14 -11.63 -19.87 11.33
CA LEU A 14 -11.22 -19.49 9.98
C LEU A 14 -11.54 -18.01 9.64
N ALA A 15 -12.52 -17.42 10.30
CA ALA A 15 -12.94 -16.03 10.02
C ALA A 15 -12.01 -14.96 10.60
N VAL A 16 -11.08 -15.32 11.49
CA VAL A 16 -10.22 -14.34 12.19
C VAL A 16 -8.98 -13.92 11.39
N THR A 17 -8.68 -14.56 10.26
CA THR A 17 -7.43 -14.31 9.51
C THR A 17 -7.56 -13.39 8.29
N ALA A 18 -8.73 -12.81 8.03
CA ALA A 18 -8.94 -11.91 6.90
C ALA A 18 -8.76 -10.43 7.29
N PHE A 19 -7.61 -10.07 7.83
CA PHE A 19 -7.19 -8.66 7.88
C PHE A 19 -6.42 -8.34 6.59
N GLY A 20 -7.16 -8.00 5.54
CA GLY A 20 -6.60 -7.34 4.37
C GLY A 20 -6.34 -5.86 4.71
N GLY A 21 -5.12 -5.50 5.05
CA GLY A 21 -4.70 -4.10 5.12
C GLY A 21 -4.25 -3.62 3.75
N VAL A 22 -4.32 -2.32 3.47
CA VAL A 22 -3.66 -1.74 2.30
C VAL A 22 -2.16 -1.87 2.52
N THR A 23 -1.54 -2.69 1.70
CA THR A 23 -0.15 -3.09 1.83
C THR A 23 0.56 -2.90 0.51
N GLY A 24 1.87 -2.81 0.58
CA GLY A 24 2.73 -3.07 -0.57
C GLY A 24 3.37 -4.43 -0.45
N SER A 25 4.12 -4.83 -1.44
CA SER A 25 4.88 -6.07 -1.44
C SER A 25 6.35 -5.81 -1.75
N ILE A 26 7.23 -6.64 -1.16
CA ILE A 26 8.65 -6.65 -1.50
C ILE A 26 9.02 -8.07 -1.91
N SER A 27 9.63 -8.22 -3.08
CA SER A 27 10.08 -9.52 -3.57
C SER A 27 11.41 -9.40 -4.30
N GLY A 28 12.07 -10.51 -4.55
CA GLY A 28 13.30 -10.50 -5.30
C GLY A 28 13.99 -11.86 -5.35
N THR A 29 15.12 -11.90 -6.06
CA THR A 29 15.96 -13.10 -6.19
C THR A 29 17.36 -12.80 -5.71
N ILE A 30 17.84 -13.60 -4.77
CA ILE A 30 19.19 -13.46 -4.23
C ILE A 30 20.17 -14.24 -5.09
N ARG A 31 21.22 -13.57 -5.51
CA ARG A 31 22.29 -14.15 -6.33
C ARG A 31 23.66 -13.88 -5.71
N ASP A 32 24.62 -14.68 -6.08
CA ASP A 32 26.04 -14.39 -5.81
C ASP A 32 26.67 -13.56 -6.96
N LYS A 33 27.93 -13.19 -6.81
CA LYS A 33 28.69 -12.45 -7.86
C LYS A 33 28.85 -13.23 -9.18
N THR A 34 28.69 -14.55 -9.16
CA THR A 34 28.78 -15.39 -10.36
C THR A 34 27.45 -15.48 -11.09
N GLY A 35 26.37 -14.95 -10.48
CA GLY A 35 25.02 -15.01 -10.96
C GLY A 35 24.24 -16.25 -10.49
N ALA A 36 24.86 -17.14 -9.69
CA ALA A 36 24.18 -18.30 -9.14
C ALA A 36 23.19 -17.88 -8.05
N VAL A 37 22.06 -18.56 -8.00
CA VAL A 37 21.01 -18.29 -6.98
C VAL A 37 21.45 -18.83 -5.62
N VAL A 38 21.02 -18.17 -4.54
CA VAL A 38 21.34 -18.54 -3.17
C VAL A 38 20.08 -19.04 -2.44
N PRO A 39 19.84 -20.35 -2.39
CA PRO A 39 18.71 -20.91 -1.67
C PRO A 39 18.95 -20.91 -0.15
N GLY A 40 17.86 -20.90 0.63
CA GLY A 40 17.92 -20.99 2.10
C GLY A 40 18.51 -19.77 2.80
N ALA A 41 18.69 -18.64 2.09
CA ALA A 41 19.10 -17.39 2.72
C ALA A 41 17.93 -16.82 3.56
N THR A 42 18.25 -16.29 4.72
CA THR A 42 17.27 -15.60 5.58
C THR A 42 17.22 -14.14 5.17
N VAL A 43 16.02 -13.68 4.82
CA VAL A 43 15.75 -12.30 4.46
C VAL A 43 14.89 -11.67 5.55
N GLN A 44 15.23 -10.47 6.01
CA GLN A 44 14.47 -9.71 6.98
C GLN A 44 14.13 -8.34 6.41
N ALA A 45 12.85 -8.02 6.40
CA ALA A 45 12.35 -6.67 6.15
C ALA A 45 12.10 -5.98 7.49
N LEU A 46 12.79 -4.88 7.73
CA LEU A 46 12.68 -4.08 8.95
C LEU A 46 12.03 -2.74 8.62
N SER A 47 10.86 -2.47 9.19
CA SER A 47 10.24 -1.13 9.16
C SER A 47 11.07 -0.15 10.01
N VAL A 48 11.46 0.96 9.40
CA VAL A 48 12.30 1.98 10.06
C VAL A 48 11.48 2.75 11.10
N GLU A 49 10.20 3.00 10.83
CA GLU A 49 9.31 3.78 11.69
C GLU A 49 8.89 3.01 12.94
N THR A 50 8.50 1.75 12.76
CA THR A 50 7.92 0.94 13.85
C THR A 50 8.90 -0.03 14.48
N GLY A 51 10.02 -0.34 13.81
CA GLY A 51 10.98 -1.36 14.25
C GLY A 51 10.46 -2.80 14.08
N VAL A 52 9.31 -2.99 13.45
CA VAL A 52 8.76 -4.33 13.20
C VAL A 52 9.60 -5.06 12.16
N LYS A 53 9.89 -6.35 12.43
CA LYS A 53 10.66 -7.22 11.57
C LYS A 53 9.76 -8.31 10.98
N SER A 54 9.77 -8.43 9.66
CA SER A 54 9.19 -9.56 8.93
C SER A 54 10.32 -10.42 8.37
N SER A 55 10.20 -11.74 8.43
CA SER A 55 11.24 -12.66 7.97
C SER A 55 10.70 -13.62 6.93
N SER A 56 11.48 -13.89 5.91
CA SER A 56 11.23 -14.86 4.85
C SER A 56 12.52 -15.62 4.55
N ALA A 57 12.43 -16.79 3.94
CA ALA A 57 13.58 -17.55 3.48
C ALA A 57 13.51 -17.73 1.96
N THR A 58 14.67 -17.74 1.29
CA THR A 58 14.69 -18.00 -0.15
C THR A 58 14.37 -19.45 -0.46
N ASN A 59 13.59 -19.65 -1.52
CA ASN A 59 13.28 -20.98 -2.06
C ASN A 59 14.45 -21.57 -2.86
N GLY A 60 14.26 -22.72 -3.52
CA GLY A 60 15.27 -23.39 -4.35
C GLY A 60 15.78 -22.56 -5.53
N GLU A 61 15.03 -21.57 -5.96
CA GLU A 61 15.37 -20.63 -7.05
C GLU A 61 15.96 -19.32 -6.52
N GLY A 62 16.26 -19.23 -5.21
CA GLY A 62 16.75 -18.02 -4.57
C GLY A 62 15.73 -16.90 -4.45
N TYR A 63 14.43 -17.18 -4.72
CA TYR A 63 13.35 -16.20 -4.66
C TYR A 63 12.82 -16.05 -3.23
N TYR A 64 12.54 -14.82 -2.83
CA TYR A 64 11.85 -14.48 -1.58
C TYR A 64 10.71 -13.52 -1.84
N SER A 65 9.72 -13.49 -0.95
CA SER A 65 8.60 -12.57 -1.03
C SER A 65 8.06 -12.22 0.35
N PHE A 66 7.68 -10.96 0.47
CA PHE A 66 6.85 -10.40 1.53
C PHE A 66 5.59 -9.85 0.85
N PRO A 67 4.51 -10.62 0.74
CA PRO A 67 3.35 -10.27 -0.07
C PRO A 67 2.51 -9.13 0.52
N ALA A 68 2.63 -8.87 1.81
CA ALA A 68 1.83 -7.87 2.51
C ALA A 68 2.67 -7.20 3.62
N LEU A 69 3.18 -6.02 3.32
CA LEU A 69 3.88 -5.17 4.29
C LEU A 69 3.17 -3.82 4.39
N PRO A 70 3.02 -3.25 5.60
CA PRO A 70 2.54 -1.89 5.76
C PRO A 70 3.38 -0.90 4.96
N VAL A 71 2.79 0.19 4.50
CA VAL A 71 3.52 1.27 3.81
C VAL A 71 4.52 1.96 4.74
N GLY A 72 5.62 2.46 4.19
CA GLY A 72 6.66 3.16 4.95
C GLY A 72 8.08 2.86 4.46
N HIS A 73 9.07 3.28 5.25
CA HIS A 73 10.47 3.07 4.92
C HIS A 73 10.95 1.73 5.46
N TYR A 74 11.64 1.00 4.60
CA TYR A 74 12.16 -0.33 4.91
C TYR A 74 13.66 -0.43 4.73
N LYS A 75 14.19 -1.40 5.46
CA LYS A 75 15.54 -1.89 5.32
C LYS A 75 15.46 -3.41 5.12
N ILE A 76 16.13 -3.91 4.08
CA ILE A 76 16.26 -5.35 3.82
C ILE A 76 17.62 -5.82 4.32
N GLN A 77 17.60 -6.87 5.11
CA GLN A 77 18.80 -7.55 5.58
C GLN A 77 18.78 -8.99 5.11
N VAL A 78 19.91 -9.45 4.56
CA VAL A 78 20.07 -10.82 4.07
C VAL A 78 21.23 -11.49 4.76
N GLN A 79 21.02 -12.71 5.20
CA GLN A 79 22.04 -13.57 5.80
C GLN A 79 22.02 -14.96 5.16
N ALA A 80 23.17 -15.42 4.71
CA ALA A 80 23.35 -16.75 4.16
C ALA A 80 24.67 -17.35 4.62
N LYS A 81 24.70 -18.66 4.83
CA LYS A 81 25.93 -19.37 5.27
C LYS A 81 27.00 -19.29 4.20
N GLY A 82 28.19 -18.79 4.55
CA GLY A 82 29.31 -18.64 3.63
C GLY A 82 29.34 -17.33 2.85
N PHE A 83 28.39 -16.42 3.13
CA PHE A 83 28.32 -15.10 2.50
C PHE A 83 28.41 -14.01 3.56
N SER A 84 28.92 -12.85 3.17
CA SER A 84 28.86 -11.63 3.97
C SER A 84 27.42 -11.16 4.11
N ALA A 85 27.06 -10.62 5.28
CA ALA A 85 25.74 -10.06 5.49
C ALA A 85 25.51 -8.87 4.54
N PHE A 86 24.31 -8.79 3.99
CA PHE A 86 23.91 -7.72 3.09
C PHE A 86 22.83 -6.86 3.76
N GLU A 87 22.93 -5.55 3.62
CA GLU A 87 21.95 -4.60 4.12
C GLU A 87 21.67 -3.53 3.05
N GLU A 88 20.42 -3.41 2.65
CA GLU A 88 19.94 -2.33 1.77
C GLU A 88 18.99 -1.43 2.54
N THR A 89 19.24 -0.12 2.49
CA THR A 89 18.48 0.91 3.21
C THR A 89 17.89 1.92 2.24
N GLY A 90 16.90 2.69 2.70
CA GLY A 90 16.26 3.74 1.87
C GLY A 90 15.18 3.20 0.94
N LEU A 91 14.68 1.99 1.19
CA LEU A 91 13.54 1.44 0.46
C LEU A 91 12.26 2.13 0.91
N VAL A 92 11.50 2.69 -0.02
CA VAL A 92 10.20 3.30 0.22
C VAL A 92 9.14 2.37 -0.34
N LEU A 93 8.26 1.89 0.52
CA LEU A 93 7.15 1.04 0.14
C LEU A 93 5.86 1.84 0.23
N ASP A 94 5.34 2.23 -0.92
CA ASP A 94 4.10 2.98 -1.05
C ASP A 94 2.90 2.02 -1.18
N VAL A 95 1.70 2.58 -1.04
CA VAL A 95 0.45 1.84 -1.16
C VAL A 95 0.31 1.20 -2.54
N ASN A 96 -0.09 -0.07 -2.57
CA ASN A 96 -0.25 -0.88 -3.80
C ASN A 96 1.02 -0.92 -4.69
N THR A 97 2.20 -0.78 -4.10
CA THR A 97 3.47 -0.89 -4.82
C THR A 97 4.05 -2.30 -4.65
N ALA A 98 4.54 -2.87 -5.75
CA ALA A 98 5.27 -4.13 -5.77
C ALA A 98 6.76 -3.85 -6.01
N LEU A 99 7.50 -3.69 -4.92
CA LEU A 99 8.92 -3.36 -4.98
C LEU A 99 9.77 -4.61 -5.23
N ARG A 100 10.67 -4.52 -6.20
CA ARG A 100 11.63 -5.58 -6.48
C ARG A 100 13.02 -5.20 -5.96
N VAL A 101 13.62 -6.08 -5.15
CA VAL A 101 14.96 -5.94 -4.59
C VAL A 101 15.72 -7.24 -4.83
N ASP A 102 16.75 -7.19 -5.65
CA ASP A 102 17.56 -8.35 -6.05
C ASP A 102 18.98 -8.24 -5.45
N PRO A 103 19.21 -8.68 -4.21
CA PRO A 103 20.50 -8.59 -3.55
C PRO A 103 21.57 -9.48 -4.21
N VAL A 104 22.78 -8.94 -4.36
CA VAL A 104 23.95 -9.69 -4.80
C VAL A 104 24.88 -9.90 -3.61
N LEU A 105 25.05 -11.16 -3.18
CA LEU A 105 25.85 -11.50 -2.02
C LEU A 105 27.34 -11.73 -2.40
N ASN A 106 28.22 -11.29 -1.51
CA ASN A 106 29.65 -11.55 -1.60
C ASN A 106 30.00 -12.77 -0.74
N VAL A 107 30.84 -13.66 -1.28
CA VAL A 107 31.43 -14.74 -0.48
C VAL A 107 32.34 -14.10 0.56
N GLY A 108 32.16 -14.44 1.83
CA GLY A 108 32.94 -13.85 2.93
C GLY A 108 32.41 -14.29 4.29
N ALA A 109 33.05 -13.77 5.34
CA ALA A 109 32.62 -14.04 6.70
C ALA A 109 31.28 -13.29 6.97
N THR A 110 30.37 -13.95 7.66
CA THR A 110 29.06 -13.39 8.05
C THR A 110 29.16 -12.17 8.97
N THR A 111 30.34 -11.87 9.50
CA THR A 111 30.60 -10.68 10.31
C THR A 111 30.83 -9.41 9.49
N GLU A 112 31.10 -9.54 8.20
CA GLU A 112 31.21 -8.39 7.29
C GLU A 112 29.84 -8.01 6.73
N VAL A 113 29.48 -6.72 6.80
CA VAL A 113 28.20 -6.20 6.32
C VAL A 113 28.45 -5.30 5.12
N VAL A 114 27.88 -5.69 3.98
CA VAL A 114 27.83 -4.86 2.77
C VAL A 114 26.58 -4.00 2.85
N ARG A 115 26.76 -2.67 2.96
CA ARG A 115 25.64 -1.72 3.00
C ARG A 115 25.48 -1.03 1.66
N ILE A 116 24.25 -1.04 1.16
CA ILE A 116 23.85 -0.32 -0.04
C ILE A 116 22.73 0.65 0.36
N SER A 117 22.79 1.87 -0.15
CA SER A 117 21.71 2.82 -0.03
C SER A 117 20.98 2.92 -1.37
N ALA A 118 19.70 2.65 -1.39
CA ALA A 118 18.87 2.87 -2.55
C ALA A 118 18.72 4.39 -2.75
N THR A 119 19.51 4.95 -3.67
CA THR A 119 19.54 6.41 -3.95
C THR A 119 18.80 6.72 -5.27
N ALA A 120 18.46 5.72 -6.06
CA ALA A 120 17.74 5.86 -7.31
C ALA A 120 16.21 5.88 -7.05
N ALA A 121 15.48 6.61 -7.88
CA ALA A 121 14.03 6.51 -7.91
C ALA A 121 13.65 5.03 -8.13
N GLN A 122 12.90 4.49 -7.20
CA GLN A 122 12.42 3.10 -7.30
C GLN A 122 11.33 3.05 -8.35
N VAL A 123 11.54 2.25 -9.38
CA VAL A 123 10.54 2.04 -10.44
C VAL A 123 9.77 0.77 -10.12
N ASP A 124 8.45 0.89 -10.06
CA ASP A 124 7.58 -0.29 -9.96
C ASP A 124 7.62 -1.05 -11.29
N THR A 125 8.26 -2.20 -11.29
CA THR A 125 8.41 -3.07 -12.46
C THR A 125 7.58 -4.35 -12.37
N GLN A 126 6.85 -4.52 -11.28
CA GLN A 126 6.10 -5.75 -10.98
C GLN A 126 4.58 -5.54 -11.10
N SER A 127 4.11 -4.30 -11.17
CA SER A 127 2.70 -3.97 -11.31
C SER A 127 2.40 -3.42 -12.71
N THR A 128 1.26 -3.80 -13.25
CA THR A 128 0.68 -3.24 -14.49
C THR A 128 -0.43 -2.23 -14.18
N GLN A 129 -0.68 -1.98 -12.91
CA GLN A 129 -1.73 -1.05 -12.47
C GLN A 129 -1.38 0.37 -12.89
N MET A 130 -2.36 1.04 -13.49
CA MET A 130 -2.22 2.44 -13.89
C MET A 130 -2.89 3.33 -12.86
N GLY A 131 -2.12 4.27 -12.34
CA GLY A 131 -2.60 5.19 -11.30
C GLY A 131 -1.47 6.05 -10.79
N GLU A 132 -1.81 6.97 -9.92
CA GLU A 132 -0.84 7.91 -9.34
C GLU A 132 -0.92 7.91 -7.83
N LEU A 133 0.25 8.04 -7.22
CA LEU A 133 0.43 8.19 -5.79
C LEU A 133 0.46 9.68 -5.44
N ILE A 134 -0.39 10.08 -4.52
CA ILE A 134 -0.40 11.43 -3.95
C ILE A 134 0.14 11.33 -2.53
N GLY A 135 1.35 11.82 -2.37
CA GLY A 135 2.06 11.80 -1.12
C GLY A 135 1.74 13.00 -0.22
N ARG A 136 2.27 12.95 0.98
CA ARG A 136 2.07 14.00 1.97
C ARG A 136 2.51 15.39 1.50
N LYS A 137 3.58 15.47 0.69
CA LYS A 137 4.12 16.75 0.22
C LYS A 137 3.08 17.50 -0.61
N GLU A 138 2.45 16.83 -1.56
CA GLU A 138 1.41 17.40 -2.40
C GLU A 138 0.21 17.83 -1.55
N MET A 139 -0.24 16.97 -0.62
CA MET A 139 -1.38 17.25 0.25
C MET A 139 -1.20 18.46 1.16
N VAL A 140 0.04 18.76 1.56
CA VAL A 140 0.34 19.90 2.47
C VAL A 140 0.64 21.18 1.71
N THR A 141 1.22 21.10 0.50
CA THR A 141 1.69 22.26 -0.25
C THR A 141 0.65 22.85 -1.21
N LEU A 142 -0.30 22.03 -1.65
CA LEU A 142 -1.36 22.49 -2.56
C LEU A 142 -2.49 23.16 -1.78
N PRO A 143 -3.02 24.29 -2.26
CA PRO A 143 -4.16 24.93 -1.64
C PRO A 143 -5.43 24.10 -1.91
N LEU A 144 -6.10 23.68 -0.83
CA LEU A 144 -7.34 22.90 -0.89
C LEU A 144 -8.49 23.69 -0.28
N ASN A 145 -9.62 23.71 -0.95
CA ASN A 145 -10.84 24.32 -0.43
C ASN A 145 -11.38 23.45 0.71
N GLY A 146 -11.57 24.04 1.88
CA GLY A 146 -12.03 23.29 3.06
C GLY A 146 -11.08 22.19 3.57
N ARG A 147 -9.83 22.11 3.03
CA ARG A 147 -8.87 21.02 3.30
C ARG A 147 -9.37 19.65 2.84
N ASP A 148 -10.22 19.64 1.82
CA ASP A 148 -10.72 18.40 1.22
C ASP A 148 -9.64 17.78 0.32
N TRP A 149 -9.08 16.66 0.75
CA TRP A 149 -8.06 15.94 -0.02
C TRP A 149 -8.62 15.35 -1.32
N THR A 150 -9.94 15.14 -1.40
CA THR A 150 -10.56 14.57 -2.60
C THR A 150 -10.42 15.50 -3.81
N GLU A 151 -10.23 16.80 -3.60
CA GLU A 151 -9.95 17.76 -4.68
C GLU A 151 -8.64 17.46 -5.42
N LEU A 152 -7.67 16.82 -4.75
CA LEU A 152 -6.41 16.38 -5.37
C LEU A 152 -6.63 15.29 -6.42
N MET A 153 -7.74 14.57 -6.33
CA MET A 153 -8.09 13.55 -7.32
C MET A 153 -8.32 14.17 -8.71
N ALA A 154 -8.88 15.39 -8.75
CA ALA A 154 -9.12 16.10 -10.01
C ALA A 154 -7.83 16.52 -10.74
N LEU A 155 -6.69 16.50 -10.06
CA LEU A 155 -5.40 16.79 -10.68
C LEU A 155 -4.86 15.61 -11.50
N GLN A 156 -5.48 14.44 -11.35
CA GLN A 156 -5.01 13.22 -12.00
C GLN A 156 -5.56 13.09 -13.42
N PRO A 157 -4.74 12.61 -14.39
CA PRO A 157 -5.22 12.31 -15.73
C PRO A 157 -6.37 11.33 -15.71
N GLY A 158 -7.45 11.63 -16.43
CA GLY A 158 -8.63 10.76 -16.53
C GLY A 158 -9.60 10.87 -15.35
N VAL A 159 -9.36 11.79 -14.41
CA VAL A 159 -10.28 12.08 -13.30
C VAL A 159 -10.94 13.44 -13.55
N ALA A 160 -12.26 13.46 -13.57
CA ALA A 160 -13.05 14.69 -13.74
C ALA A 160 -14.02 14.85 -12.57
N PRO A 161 -14.06 16.03 -11.92
CA PRO A 161 -15.07 16.30 -10.92
C PRO A 161 -16.45 16.24 -11.58
N GLN A 162 -17.41 15.65 -10.89
CA GLN A 162 -18.80 15.66 -11.32
C GLN A 162 -19.52 16.79 -10.57
N ASP A 163 -19.76 17.88 -11.30
CA ASP A 163 -20.67 18.91 -10.80
C ASP A 163 -22.09 18.34 -10.81
N TYR A 164 -22.58 18.00 -9.65
CA TYR A 164 -23.99 17.69 -9.51
C TYR A 164 -24.81 18.95 -9.78
N VAL A 165 -25.23 19.14 -11.00
CA VAL A 165 -26.36 20.00 -11.29
C VAL A 165 -27.53 19.34 -10.55
N THR A 166 -27.90 19.92 -9.44
CA THR A 166 -29.08 19.57 -8.66
C THR A 166 -30.23 19.30 -9.61
N GLN A 167 -30.55 18.03 -9.83
CA GLN A 167 -31.82 17.70 -10.41
C GLN A 167 -32.86 18.18 -9.39
N ALA A 168 -33.45 19.34 -9.70
CA ALA A 168 -34.42 20.01 -8.88
C ALA A 168 -35.52 18.99 -8.50
N GLY A 169 -35.59 18.59 -7.25
CA GLY A 169 -36.63 17.72 -6.73
C GLY A 169 -36.21 16.62 -5.76
N THR A 170 -34.93 16.29 -5.61
CA THR A 170 -34.52 15.18 -4.73
C THR A 170 -33.98 15.62 -3.38
N GLY A 171 -34.04 16.90 -3.03
CA GLY A 171 -33.65 17.38 -1.68
C GLY A 171 -32.14 17.18 -1.34
N TYR A 172 -31.31 16.94 -2.33
CA TYR A 172 -29.87 16.73 -2.13
C TYR A 172 -29.19 18.08 -1.93
N SER A 173 -28.59 18.26 -0.78
CA SER A 173 -27.86 19.48 -0.41
C SER A 173 -26.62 19.67 -1.28
N PRO A 174 -26.40 20.86 -1.88
CA PRO A 174 -25.15 21.17 -2.55
C PRO A 174 -24.07 21.36 -1.47
N GLY A 175 -23.36 20.37 -1.12
CA GLY A 175 -22.31 20.43 -0.08
C GLY A 175 -21.63 19.11 0.22
N THR A 176 -22.08 18.02 -0.39
CA THR A 176 -21.47 16.69 -0.22
C THR A 176 -20.97 16.14 -1.54
N SER A 177 -20.17 16.93 -2.25
CA SER A 177 -19.48 16.47 -3.46
C SER A 177 -18.19 15.71 -3.15
N GLU A 178 -17.91 15.48 -1.88
CA GLU A 178 -16.76 14.74 -1.43
C GLU A 178 -16.71 13.36 -2.09
N GLY A 179 -15.64 13.09 -2.84
CA GLY A 179 -15.44 11.81 -3.51
C GLY A 179 -16.26 11.57 -4.78
N LYS A 180 -17.01 12.55 -5.30
CA LYS A 180 -17.79 12.39 -6.54
C LYS A 180 -16.98 12.79 -7.77
N TYR A 181 -16.29 11.81 -8.30
CA TYR A 181 -15.46 11.97 -9.49
C TYR A 181 -15.78 10.90 -10.53
N SER A 182 -15.79 11.31 -11.79
CA SER A 182 -15.72 10.37 -12.92
C SER A 182 -14.25 9.98 -13.10
N ILE A 183 -13.95 8.72 -12.96
CA ILE A 183 -12.62 8.18 -13.22
C ILE A 183 -12.68 7.36 -14.49
N SER A 184 -11.80 7.66 -15.46
CA SER A 184 -11.72 7.00 -16.77
C SER A 184 -13.05 7.02 -17.54
N GLY A 185 -13.85 8.09 -17.38
CA GLY A 185 -15.15 8.23 -18.02
C GLY A 185 -16.26 7.37 -17.40
N GLY A 186 -15.98 6.70 -16.28
CA GLY A 186 -16.97 5.95 -15.50
C GLY A 186 -17.95 6.88 -14.78
N ARG A 187 -19.04 6.30 -14.27
CA ARG A 187 -19.97 7.03 -13.41
C ARG A 187 -19.33 7.25 -12.04
N GLU A 188 -19.74 8.31 -11.35
CA GLU A 188 -19.25 8.64 -10.00
C GLU A 188 -19.45 7.51 -8.98
N ASN A 189 -20.54 6.76 -9.10
CA ASN A 189 -20.86 5.64 -8.23
C ASN A 189 -20.26 4.29 -8.67
N ALA A 190 -19.37 4.31 -9.66
CA ALA A 190 -18.64 3.13 -10.14
C ALA A 190 -17.24 3.01 -9.53
N ASN A 191 -16.84 3.99 -8.72
CA ASN A 191 -15.53 4.04 -8.08
C ASN A 191 -15.56 3.33 -6.74
N GLY A 192 -14.40 2.77 -6.35
CA GLY A 192 -14.19 2.17 -5.04
C GLY A 192 -13.35 3.05 -4.13
N PHE A 193 -13.67 3.05 -2.85
CA PHE A 193 -12.93 3.80 -1.84
C PHE A 193 -12.55 2.88 -0.67
N MET A 194 -11.25 2.81 -0.38
CA MET A 194 -10.74 2.05 0.74
C MET A 194 -9.89 2.92 1.65
N VAL A 195 -10.07 2.75 2.95
CA VAL A 195 -9.21 3.35 3.99
C VAL A 195 -8.58 2.22 4.79
N ASN A 196 -7.26 2.14 4.77
CA ASN A 196 -6.51 1.06 5.42
C ASN A 196 -7.00 -0.34 5.03
N GLY A 197 -7.43 -0.53 3.77
CA GLY A 197 -7.96 -1.79 3.25
C GLY A 197 -9.41 -2.09 3.58
N ALA A 198 -10.08 -1.24 4.34
CA ALA A 198 -11.50 -1.36 4.60
C ALA A 198 -12.30 -0.53 3.58
N ASN A 199 -13.35 -1.13 3.02
CA ASN A 199 -14.28 -0.41 2.18
C ASN A 199 -15.02 0.65 3.03
N VAL A 200 -15.03 1.90 2.55
CA VAL A 200 -15.68 3.05 3.20
C VAL A 200 -16.78 3.67 2.32
N GLU A 201 -17.37 2.89 1.46
CA GLU A 201 -18.47 3.33 0.62
C GLU A 201 -19.78 3.38 1.40
N GLU A 202 -20.58 4.34 1.05
CA GLU A 202 -21.95 4.45 1.50
C GLU A 202 -22.83 3.54 0.61
N PRO A 203 -23.56 2.57 1.21
CA PRO A 203 -24.24 1.53 0.44
C PRO A 203 -25.38 2.02 -0.47
N MET A 204 -25.93 3.21 -0.23
CA MET A 204 -27.09 3.72 -0.95
C MET A 204 -26.69 4.41 -2.27
N LEU A 205 -25.61 5.16 -2.26
CA LEU A 205 -25.19 6.01 -3.39
C LEU A 205 -23.79 5.64 -3.90
N ASN A 206 -23.12 4.66 -3.29
CA ASN A 206 -21.74 4.26 -3.56
C ASN A 206 -20.75 5.44 -3.57
N GLY A 207 -20.99 6.41 -2.69
CA GLY A 207 -20.08 7.51 -2.44
C GLY A 207 -19.18 7.22 -1.24
N VAL A 208 -18.27 8.14 -0.92
CA VAL A 208 -17.45 8.02 0.28
C VAL A 208 -18.29 8.29 1.51
N SER A 209 -18.39 7.32 2.42
CA SER A 209 -19.14 7.48 3.68
C SER A 209 -18.33 8.17 4.78
N THR A 210 -17.02 8.08 4.71
CA THR A 210 -16.11 8.64 5.70
C THR A 210 -14.89 9.21 5.02
N VAL A 211 -14.71 10.53 5.13
CA VAL A 211 -13.52 11.23 4.65
C VAL A 211 -12.60 11.50 5.83
N PRO A 212 -11.45 10.80 5.91
CA PRO A 212 -10.47 11.06 6.96
C PRO A 212 -9.94 12.49 6.87
N ASN A 213 -9.60 13.07 8.02
CA ASN A 213 -8.96 14.38 8.05
C ASN A 213 -7.60 14.33 7.32
N LEU A 214 -7.32 15.34 6.50
CA LEU A 214 -6.08 15.48 5.73
C LEU A 214 -4.81 15.25 6.60
N ASP A 215 -4.83 15.71 7.84
CA ASP A 215 -3.69 15.55 8.75
C ASP A 215 -3.45 14.10 9.20
N SER A 216 -4.46 13.25 9.12
CA SER A 216 -4.37 11.84 9.45
C SER A 216 -3.87 10.97 8.30
N ILE A 217 -3.91 11.49 7.06
CA ILE A 217 -3.54 10.74 5.87
C ILE A 217 -2.01 10.71 5.74
N ALA A 218 -1.46 9.55 5.46
CA ALA A 218 -0.07 9.37 5.09
C ALA A 218 0.11 9.60 3.58
N GLU A 219 -0.68 8.88 2.79
CA GLU A 219 -0.69 8.90 1.33
C GLU A 219 -1.99 8.30 0.81
N PHE A 220 -2.31 8.55 -0.44
CA PHE A 220 -3.35 7.83 -1.16
C PHE A 220 -2.98 7.60 -2.62
N ARG A 221 -3.48 6.50 -3.17
CA ARG A 221 -3.28 6.13 -4.56
C ARG A 221 -4.61 6.06 -5.28
N ILE A 222 -4.64 6.62 -6.47
CA ILE A 222 -5.77 6.51 -7.39
C ILE A 222 -5.36 5.55 -8.49
N LEU A 223 -6.07 4.44 -8.61
CA LEU A 223 -5.94 3.50 -9.72
C LEU A 223 -7.03 3.83 -10.74
N THR A 224 -6.61 4.20 -11.95
CA THR A 224 -7.54 4.64 -13.00
C THR A 224 -7.89 3.52 -13.98
N SER A 225 -7.01 2.54 -14.14
CA SER A 225 -7.26 1.37 -14.97
C SER A 225 -6.27 0.25 -14.65
N ASN A 226 -6.51 -0.95 -15.18
CA ASN A 226 -5.67 -2.15 -15.03
C ASN A 226 -5.38 -2.54 -13.58
N PHE A 227 -6.30 -2.24 -12.66
CA PHE A 227 -6.17 -2.68 -11.27
C PHE A 227 -6.44 -4.19 -11.15
N ASP A 228 -5.88 -4.79 -10.12
CA ASP A 228 -5.94 -6.22 -9.88
C ASP A 228 -7.36 -6.74 -9.63
N ALA A 229 -7.56 -8.05 -9.83
CA ALA A 229 -8.85 -8.71 -9.68
C ALA A 229 -9.47 -8.59 -8.27
N GLU A 230 -8.66 -8.27 -7.25
CA GLU A 230 -9.15 -7.97 -5.90
C GLU A 230 -10.11 -6.76 -5.88
N TYR A 231 -9.96 -5.83 -6.85
CA TYR A 231 -10.83 -4.66 -7.03
C TYR A 231 -11.89 -4.86 -8.11
N GLY A 232 -12.13 -6.10 -8.55
CA GLY A 232 -13.03 -6.43 -9.67
C GLY A 232 -14.51 -6.09 -9.46
N HIS A 233 -14.88 -5.62 -8.27
CA HIS A 233 -16.23 -5.13 -7.98
C HIS A 233 -16.51 -3.76 -8.60
N TYR A 234 -15.46 -3.00 -8.92
CA TYR A 234 -15.54 -1.63 -9.42
C TYR A 234 -15.27 -1.56 -10.91
N SER A 235 -15.98 -0.66 -11.61
CA SER A 235 -15.82 -0.44 -13.04
C SER A 235 -15.29 0.97 -13.40
N GLY A 236 -15.18 1.83 -12.41
CA GLY A 236 -14.57 3.17 -12.52
C GLY A 236 -13.11 3.13 -12.12
N GLY A 237 -12.76 3.88 -11.09
CA GLY A 237 -11.45 3.88 -10.48
C GLY A 237 -11.47 3.32 -9.05
N MET A 238 -10.28 3.14 -8.49
CA MET A 238 -10.11 2.70 -7.12
C MET A 238 -9.23 3.67 -6.36
N VAL A 239 -9.70 4.15 -5.22
CA VAL A 239 -8.96 5.06 -4.34
C VAL A 239 -8.58 4.31 -3.07
N ASN A 240 -7.29 4.09 -2.90
CA ASN A 240 -6.71 3.46 -1.72
C ASN A 240 -6.02 4.50 -0.86
N LEU A 241 -6.52 4.73 0.33
CA LEU A 241 -6.02 5.70 1.29
C LEU A 241 -5.42 5.00 2.49
N VAL A 242 -4.25 5.48 2.90
CA VAL A 242 -3.56 4.99 4.09
C VAL A 242 -3.42 6.12 5.10
N THR A 243 -3.81 5.83 6.33
CA THR A 243 -3.61 6.76 7.45
C THR A 243 -2.22 6.58 8.05
N LYS A 244 -1.74 7.63 8.71
CA LYS A 244 -0.46 7.58 9.41
C LYS A 244 -0.47 6.52 10.50
N SER A 245 0.57 5.70 10.53
CA SER A 245 0.82 4.78 11.65
C SER A 245 1.56 5.49 12.79
N GLY A 246 1.51 4.90 13.97
CA GLY A 246 2.37 5.30 15.09
C GLY A 246 3.85 5.09 14.76
N THR A 247 4.71 5.84 15.42
CA THR A 247 6.17 5.69 15.32
C THR A 247 6.77 5.48 16.69
N ASN A 248 8.00 4.93 16.76
CA ASN A 248 8.74 4.81 18.01
C ASN A 248 9.35 6.15 18.49
N LYS A 249 8.98 7.26 17.85
CA LYS A 249 9.41 8.61 18.23
C LYS A 249 8.26 9.33 18.92
N ILE A 250 8.54 9.86 20.13
CA ILE A 250 7.60 10.72 20.83
C ILE A 250 7.68 12.11 20.17
N GLY A 251 6.59 12.56 19.56
CA GLY A 251 6.46 13.90 19.02
C GLY A 251 6.33 14.94 20.17
N ARG A 252 6.76 16.18 19.93
CA ARG A 252 6.41 17.31 20.83
C ARG A 252 4.97 17.71 20.53
N ALA A 253 4.14 17.75 21.58
CA ALA A 253 2.92 18.50 21.53
C ALA A 253 3.32 20.01 21.57
N HIS A 254 2.96 20.75 20.53
CA HIS A 254 3.00 22.20 20.62
C HIS A 254 1.78 22.64 21.42
N VAL A 255 2.03 23.13 22.60
CA VAL A 255 1.06 23.88 23.41
C VAL A 255 1.05 25.31 22.93
#